data_814c68ff5786ec4292744583149cd34a
#
_entry.id   814c68ff5786ec4292744583149cd34a
#
_cell.length_a   1.000
_cell.length_b   1.000
_cell.length_c   1.000
_cell.angle_alpha   90.00
_cell.angle_beta   90.00
_cell.angle_gamma   90.00
#
_symmetry.space_group_name_H-M   'P 1'
#
loop_
_entity.id
_entity.type
_entity.pdbx_description
1 polymer ?
#
loop_
_entity_poly.entity_id
_entity_poly.type
_entity_poly.pdbx_seq_one_letter_code
_entity_poly.pdbx_strand_id
1 'polypeptide(L)'
;RTRTFQEINVALDDVGASARTVGIPLTMFAVEQLPFWRTLLNRCGFAVMLSDPSNKKIVQAGLDAVVAEPCFPIIAAHGHVANIAAKGVDYILMPNVISMETRWMHCESHLCPWHQTMPFVCRQAPALAHCAERFLTPTVRFRDGQKAVFEALKRFFKPLGVRPATLQAALDAAYEAQTNFQANITPPESGPWGGSRRRARPASSWSAGPITPTTPA
;
A
#
# COMPACT_ATOMS: atom_id res chain seq x y z
N ARG A 1 -15.98 -5.51 20.28
CA ARG A 1 -16.01 -4.29 19.43
C ARG A 1 -14.76 -4.32 18.59
N THR A 2 -14.90 -4.60 17.31
CA THR A 2 -13.81 -4.47 16.32
C THR A 2 -13.50 -2.98 16.22
N ARG A 3 -12.30 -2.58 16.64
CA ARG A 3 -11.84 -1.20 16.44
C ARG A 3 -11.82 -0.94 14.94
N THR A 4 -12.46 0.14 14.51
CA THR A 4 -12.42 0.53 13.11
C THR A 4 -10.99 0.93 12.73
N PHE A 5 -10.62 0.71 11.47
CA PHE A 5 -9.31 1.05 10.92
C PHE A 5 -8.92 2.53 11.19
N GLN A 6 -9.91 3.41 11.36
CA GLN A 6 -9.73 4.81 11.71
C GLN A 6 -9.34 5.04 13.18
N GLU A 7 -9.79 4.19 14.11
CA GLU A 7 -9.47 4.31 15.55
C GLU A 7 -8.04 3.83 15.87
N ILE A 8 -7.44 3.03 14.97
CA ILE A 8 -6.07 2.53 15.10
C ILE A 8 -5.06 3.57 14.58
N ASN A 9 -5.49 4.52 13.77
CA ASN A 9 -4.67 5.61 13.27
C ASN A 9 -4.54 6.71 14.32
N VAL A 10 -3.49 6.61 15.11
CA VAL A 10 -3.05 7.56 16.13
C VAL A 10 -3.02 9.01 15.59
N ALA A 11 -3.28 9.95 16.51
CA ALA A 11 -3.31 11.38 16.33
C ALA A 11 -2.29 11.92 15.31
N LEU A 12 -2.78 12.79 14.43
CA LEU A 12 -1.96 13.56 13.51
C LEU A 12 -1.05 14.47 14.31
N ASP A 13 0.25 14.41 14.03
CA ASP A 13 1.11 15.54 14.36
C ASP A 13 0.56 16.76 13.59
N ASP A 14 0.37 17.85 14.28
CA ASP A 14 -0.13 19.12 13.74
C ASP A 14 0.89 19.64 12.72
N VAL A 15 0.68 19.34 11.46
CA VAL A 15 1.49 19.89 10.38
C VAL A 15 0.90 21.27 10.07
N GLY A 16 1.71 22.31 10.17
CA GLY A 16 1.25 23.70 10.04
C GLY A 16 0.35 23.94 8.82
N ALA A 17 -0.56 24.87 8.91
CA ALA A 17 -1.61 25.20 7.91
C ALA A 17 -1.10 25.51 6.48
N SER A 18 0.20 25.74 6.30
CA SER A 18 0.87 26.04 5.02
C SER A 18 1.56 24.82 4.40
N ALA A 19 1.39 23.62 4.98
CA ALA A 19 2.06 22.42 4.47
C ALA A 19 1.43 21.93 3.16
N ARG A 20 2.28 21.47 2.22
CA ARG A 20 1.80 20.79 1.01
C ARG A 20 1.03 19.52 1.38
N THR A 21 -0.10 19.31 0.71
CA THR A 21 -1.01 18.19 0.97
C THR A 21 -0.66 16.97 0.12
N VAL A 22 -0.60 15.81 0.75
CA VAL A 22 -0.44 14.53 0.07
C VAL A 22 -1.65 13.65 0.32
N GLY A 23 -2.33 13.31 -0.76
CA GLY A 23 -3.47 12.38 -0.72
C GLY A 23 -2.99 10.93 -0.73
N ILE A 24 -3.54 10.11 0.16
CA ILE A 24 -3.34 8.66 0.16
C ILE A 24 -4.66 7.98 -0.21
N PRO A 25 -4.75 7.33 -1.39
CA PRO A 25 -5.88 6.48 -1.73
C PRO A 25 -5.94 5.28 -0.78
N LEU A 26 -7.09 5.05 -0.13
CA LEU A 26 -7.31 3.93 0.81
C LEU A 26 -7.49 2.61 0.05
N THR A 27 -6.44 2.14 -0.57
CA THR A 27 -6.43 0.93 -1.40
C THR A 27 -5.09 0.22 -1.33
N MET A 28 -5.09 -1.07 -1.67
CA MET A 28 -3.89 -1.89 -1.86
C MET A 28 -2.85 -1.70 -0.73
N PHE A 29 -1.73 -1.01 -1.03
CA PHE A 29 -0.65 -0.73 -0.08
C PHE A 29 -1.12 0.00 1.19
N ALA A 30 -2.11 0.87 1.07
CA ALA A 30 -2.59 1.67 2.19
C ALA A 30 -3.38 0.84 3.22
N VAL A 31 -3.86 -0.36 2.85
CA VAL A 31 -4.59 -1.22 3.81
C VAL A 31 -3.66 -1.71 4.92
N GLU A 32 -2.43 -2.08 4.58
CA GLU A 32 -1.45 -2.61 5.55
C GLU A 32 -0.41 -1.58 6.00
N GLN A 33 -0.05 -0.65 5.12
CA GLN A 33 1.08 0.26 5.32
C GLN A 33 0.67 1.71 5.60
N LEU A 34 -0.61 1.98 5.87
CA LEU A 34 -1.06 3.35 6.15
C LEU A 34 -0.30 3.99 7.32
N PRO A 35 -0.04 3.32 8.46
CA PRO A 35 0.72 3.91 9.54
C PRO A 35 2.13 4.33 9.12
N PHE A 36 2.80 3.49 8.33
CA PHE A 36 4.14 3.79 7.80
C PHE A 36 4.12 5.04 6.93
N TRP A 37 3.32 5.04 5.87
CA TRP A 37 3.32 6.14 4.88
C TRP A 37 2.84 7.45 5.47
N ARG A 38 1.80 7.40 6.32
CA ARG A 38 1.26 8.58 6.99
C ARG A 38 2.28 9.21 7.92
N THR A 39 2.92 8.42 8.78
CA THR A 39 3.95 8.91 9.71
C THR A 39 5.14 9.48 8.95
N LEU A 40 5.63 8.77 7.92
CA LEU A 40 6.72 9.23 7.07
C LEU A 40 6.44 10.62 6.48
N LEU A 41 5.27 10.78 5.85
CA LEU A 41 4.89 12.04 5.20
C LEU A 41 4.72 13.18 6.19
N ASN A 42 4.02 12.93 7.30
CA ASN A 42 3.83 13.97 8.34
C ASN A 42 5.17 14.43 8.92
N ARG A 43 6.07 13.49 9.24
CA ARG A 43 7.42 13.82 9.74
C ARG A 43 8.30 14.51 8.70
N CYS A 44 8.02 14.32 7.42
CA CYS A 44 8.66 15.05 6.32
C CYS A 44 8.01 16.43 6.07
N GLY A 45 6.99 16.83 6.83
CA GLY A 45 6.36 18.16 6.74
C GLY A 45 5.21 18.22 5.72
N PHE A 46 4.61 17.11 5.33
CA PHE A 46 3.42 17.07 4.46
C PHE A 46 2.15 16.84 5.28
N ALA A 47 1.09 17.56 4.95
CA ALA A 47 -0.25 17.27 5.46
C ALA A 47 -0.84 16.07 4.71
N VAL A 48 -1.32 15.06 5.43
CA VAL A 48 -1.88 13.85 4.82
C VAL A 48 -3.39 13.89 4.78
N MET A 49 -3.94 13.65 3.60
CA MET A 49 -5.39 13.50 3.38
C MET A 49 -5.69 12.09 2.86
N LEU A 50 -6.73 11.45 3.38
CA LEU A 50 -7.16 10.14 2.94
C LEU A 50 -8.36 10.24 2.00
N SER A 51 -8.46 9.28 1.06
CA SER A 51 -9.71 9.12 0.32
C SER A 51 -10.83 8.67 1.26
N ASP A 52 -12.08 8.86 0.83
CA ASP A 52 -13.22 8.36 1.60
C ASP A 52 -13.18 6.83 1.69
N PRO A 53 -13.83 6.22 2.70
CA PRO A 53 -14.01 4.77 2.73
C PRO A 53 -14.69 4.28 1.46
N SER A 54 -14.31 3.06 1.02
CA SER A 54 -14.88 2.41 -0.17
C SER A 54 -16.41 2.41 -0.13
N ASN A 55 -17.03 2.90 -1.17
CA ASN A 55 -18.47 2.98 -1.34
C ASN A 55 -18.86 2.84 -2.83
N LYS A 56 -20.17 2.78 -3.11
CA LYS A 56 -20.67 2.60 -4.48
C LYS A 56 -20.19 3.68 -5.47
N LYS A 57 -20.04 4.93 -5.01
CA LYS A 57 -19.59 6.04 -5.87
C LYS A 57 -18.13 5.86 -6.25
N ILE A 58 -17.27 5.46 -5.29
CA ILE A 58 -15.85 5.18 -5.54
C ILE A 58 -15.71 3.98 -6.49
N VAL A 59 -16.47 2.90 -6.27
CA VAL A 59 -16.43 1.74 -7.16
C VAL A 59 -16.87 2.12 -8.58
N GLN A 60 -17.94 2.90 -8.73
CA GLN A 60 -18.41 3.36 -10.03
C GLN A 60 -17.35 4.24 -10.74
N ALA A 61 -16.76 5.21 -10.02
CA ALA A 61 -15.67 6.03 -10.56
C ALA A 61 -14.46 5.17 -10.99
N GLY A 62 -14.22 4.07 -10.30
CA GLY A 62 -13.19 3.09 -10.69
C GLY A 62 -13.54 2.38 -12.00
N LEU A 63 -14.77 1.91 -12.14
CA LEU A 63 -15.27 1.28 -13.37
C LEU A 63 -15.17 2.23 -14.58
N ASP A 64 -15.48 3.49 -14.36
CA ASP A 64 -15.43 4.53 -15.40
C ASP A 64 -13.98 4.91 -15.78
N ALA A 65 -13.02 4.66 -14.90
CA ALA A 65 -11.63 5.07 -15.09
C ALA A 65 -10.71 3.97 -15.66
N VAL A 66 -11.05 2.69 -15.48
CA VAL A 66 -10.20 1.60 -15.98
C VAL A 66 -10.28 1.47 -17.50
N VAL A 67 -9.14 1.13 -18.12
CA VAL A 67 -9.03 0.93 -19.58
C VAL A 67 -9.00 -0.54 -20.00
N ALA A 68 -9.05 -1.44 -19.02
CA ALA A 68 -9.06 -2.90 -19.19
C ALA A 68 -9.94 -3.51 -18.10
N GLU A 69 -10.10 -4.81 -18.08
CA GLU A 69 -10.83 -5.55 -17.03
C GLU A 69 -9.88 -6.14 -15.98
N PRO A 70 -9.32 -5.32 -15.06
CA PRO A 70 -8.49 -5.83 -13.99
C PRO A 70 -9.36 -6.44 -12.87
N CYS A 71 -8.71 -7.06 -11.87
CA CYS A 71 -9.40 -7.54 -10.68
C CYS A 71 -10.05 -6.37 -9.89
N PHE A 72 -11.12 -6.66 -9.14
CA PHE A 72 -11.91 -5.68 -8.41
C PHE A 72 -11.09 -4.73 -7.50
N PRO A 73 -10.05 -5.17 -6.76
CA PRO A 73 -9.21 -4.26 -5.98
C PRO A 73 -8.53 -3.17 -6.84
N ILE A 74 -8.14 -3.48 -8.07
CA ILE A 74 -7.54 -2.51 -9.00
C ILE A 74 -8.60 -1.53 -9.52
N ILE A 75 -9.81 -2.00 -9.80
CA ILE A 75 -10.94 -1.12 -10.15
C ILE A 75 -11.19 -0.13 -9.01
N ALA A 76 -11.34 -0.63 -7.78
CA ALA A 76 -11.54 0.21 -6.60
C ALA A 76 -10.39 1.23 -6.41
N ALA A 77 -9.15 0.82 -6.69
CA ALA A 77 -7.98 1.69 -6.61
C ALA A 77 -8.10 2.92 -7.52
N HIS A 78 -8.51 2.74 -8.77
CA HIS A 78 -8.76 3.87 -9.68
C HIS A 78 -9.81 4.84 -9.12
N GLY A 79 -10.88 4.31 -8.53
CA GLY A 79 -11.91 5.11 -7.90
C GLY A 79 -11.42 5.88 -6.68
N HIS A 80 -10.57 5.28 -5.84
CA HIS A 80 -9.95 5.97 -4.72
C HIS A 80 -8.99 7.07 -5.18
N VAL A 81 -8.26 6.85 -6.28
CA VAL A 81 -7.43 7.88 -6.90
C VAL A 81 -8.28 9.04 -7.42
N ALA A 82 -9.38 8.77 -8.12
CA ALA A 82 -10.32 9.79 -8.56
C ALA A 82 -10.90 10.59 -7.38
N ASN A 83 -11.30 9.90 -6.31
CA ASN A 83 -11.85 10.53 -5.10
C ASN A 83 -10.83 11.48 -4.44
N ILE A 84 -9.57 11.03 -4.25
CA ILE A 84 -8.55 11.87 -3.63
C ILE A 84 -8.12 13.03 -4.54
N ALA A 85 -8.09 12.82 -5.85
CA ALA A 85 -7.78 13.86 -6.83
C ALA A 85 -8.82 14.99 -6.80
N ALA A 86 -10.11 14.65 -6.63
CA ALA A 86 -11.21 15.60 -6.51
C ALA A 86 -11.15 16.44 -5.22
N LYS A 87 -10.43 16.00 -4.19
CA LYS A 87 -10.22 16.77 -2.95
C LYS A 87 -9.18 17.90 -3.09
N GLY A 88 -8.54 18.04 -4.25
CA GLY A 88 -7.64 19.16 -4.55
C GLY A 88 -6.29 19.08 -3.85
N VAL A 89 -5.79 17.88 -3.51
CA VAL A 89 -4.47 17.67 -2.90
C VAL A 89 -3.35 18.07 -3.87
N ASP A 90 -2.21 18.53 -3.34
CA ASP A 90 -1.04 18.91 -4.15
C ASP A 90 -0.40 17.68 -4.80
N TYR A 91 -0.33 16.57 -4.06
CA TYR A 91 0.25 15.31 -4.52
C TYR A 91 -0.65 14.12 -4.19
N ILE A 92 -0.49 13.03 -4.92
CA ILE A 92 -1.17 11.75 -4.71
C ILE A 92 -0.11 10.68 -4.52
N LEU A 93 -0.02 10.10 -3.33
CA LEU A 93 0.94 9.02 -3.05
C LEU A 93 0.45 7.70 -3.63
N MET A 94 1.20 7.19 -4.57
CA MET A 94 1.00 5.87 -5.18
C MET A 94 2.34 5.14 -5.26
N PRO A 95 2.83 4.57 -4.16
CA PRO A 95 4.13 3.90 -4.15
C PRO A 95 4.10 2.65 -5.00
N ASN A 96 5.17 2.44 -5.76
CA ASN A 96 5.45 1.17 -6.42
C ASN A 96 6.14 0.24 -5.43
N VAL A 97 5.37 -0.54 -4.69
CA VAL A 97 5.89 -1.52 -3.74
C VAL A 97 6.14 -2.83 -4.48
N ILE A 98 7.41 -3.23 -4.57
CA ILE A 98 7.82 -4.46 -5.28
C ILE A 98 7.73 -5.67 -4.36
N SER A 99 8.27 -5.55 -3.13
CA SER A 99 8.31 -6.65 -2.17
C SER A 99 8.07 -6.15 -0.76
N MET A 100 7.47 -7.01 0.07
CA MET A 100 7.21 -6.74 1.47
C MET A 100 8.28 -7.37 2.35
N GLU A 101 8.46 -6.81 3.55
CA GLU A 101 9.26 -7.45 4.59
C GLU A 101 8.63 -8.78 5.00
N THR A 102 9.45 -9.80 5.20
CA THR A 102 9.01 -11.13 5.64
C THR A 102 10.00 -11.72 6.63
N ARG A 103 9.49 -12.33 7.69
CA ARG A 103 10.29 -13.15 8.61
C ARG A 103 10.68 -14.51 8.01
N TRP A 104 10.08 -14.89 6.90
CA TRP A 104 10.32 -16.15 6.20
C TRP A 104 11.24 -15.93 5.00
N MET A 105 12.56 -15.87 5.25
CA MET A 105 13.56 -15.54 4.21
C MET A 105 13.57 -16.48 3.00
N HIS A 106 13.07 -17.70 3.16
CA HIS A 106 12.94 -18.68 2.08
C HIS A 106 11.67 -18.51 1.23
N CYS A 107 10.76 -17.62 1.63
CA CYS A 107 9.54 -17.32 0.88
C CYS A 107 9.70 -16.05 0.07
N GLU A 108 9.21 -16.07 -1.17
CA GLU A 108 9.08 -14.87 -1.96
C GLU A 108 7.98 -13.97 -1.39
N SER A 109 8.26 -12.66 -1.34
CA SER A 109 7.34 -11.64 -0.81
C SER A 109 7.04 -10.55 -1.83
N HIS A 110 7.15 -10.87 -3.12
CA HIS A 110 6.78 -9.96 -4.18
C HIS A 110 5.27 -9.76 -4.21
N LEU A 111 4.87 -8.51 -4.36
CA LEU A 111 3.46 -8.19 -4.59
C LEU A 111 3.03 -8.61 -5.98
N CYS A 112 1.73 -8.80 -6.18
CA CYS A 112 1.21 -9.21 -7.49
C CYS A 112 1.55 -8.17 -8.58
N PRO A 113 1.71 -8.56 -9.85
CA PRO A 113 2.06 -7.64 -10.94
C PRO A 113 1.11 -6.45 -11.05
N TRP A 114 -0.19 -6.64 -10.87
CA TRP A 114 -1.17 -5.56 -10.87
C TRP A 114 -0.90 -4.51 -9.76
N HIS A 115 -0.51 -4.95 -8.57
CA HIS A 115 -0.15 -4.02 -7.50
C HIS A 115 1.11 -3.22 -7.86
N GLN A 116 2.13 -3.91 -8.39
CA GLN A 116 3.39 -3.26 -8.76
C GLN A 116 3.22 -2.26 -9.91
N THR A 117 2.33 -2.53 -10.85
CA THR A 117 2.11 -1.67 -12.03
C THR A 117 1.03 -0.61 -11.83
N MET A 118 0.20 -0.74 -10.80
CA MET A 118 -0.97 0.12 -10.57
C MET A 118 -0.67 1.63 -10.60
N PRO A 119 0.42 2.15 -10.00
CA PRO A 119 0.72 3.58 -10.06
C PRO A 119 0.90 4.08 -11.50
N PHE A 120 1.51 3.28 -12.35
CA PHE A 120 1.76 3.62 -13.75
C PHE A 120 0.49 3.50 -14.58
N VAL A 121 -0.33 2.47 -14.34
CA VAL A 121 -1.62 2.27 -15.02
C VAL A 121 -2.59 3.40 -14.66
N CYS A 122 -2.72 3.75 -13.38
CA CYS A 122 -3.54 4.88 -12.96
C CYS A 122 -3.09 6.21 -13.60
N ARG A 123 -1.78 6.44 -13.67
CA ARG A 123 -1.20 7.66 -14.27
C ARG A 123 -1.52 7.77 -15.76
N GLN A 124 -1.67 6.65 -16.47
CA GLN A 124 -1.97 6.59 -17.91
C GLN A 124 -3.47 6.52 -18.19
N ALA A 125 -4.32 6.31 -17.18
CA ALA A 125 -5.76 6.23 -17.37
C ALA A 125 -6.32 7.58 -17.85
N PRO A 126 -7.04 7.64 -19.00
CA PRO A 126 -7.55 8.91 -19.55
C PRO A 126 -8.40 9.71 -18.56
N ALA A 127 -9.23 9.03 -17.77
CA ALA A 127 -10.06 9.66 -16.75
C ALA A 127 -9.25 10.33 -15.62
N LEU A 128 -7.98 9.92 -15.40
CA LEU A 128 -7.08 10.43 -14.39
C LEU A 128 -5.96 11.33 -14.95
N ALA A 129 -5.95 11.59 -16.25
CA ALA A 129 -4.92 12.39 -16.93
C ALA A 129 -4.76 13.78 -16.30
N HIS A 130 -5.85 14.39 -15.83
CA HIS A 130 -5.85 15.72 -15.19
C HIS A 130 -5.05 15.77 -13.87
N CYS A 131 -4.73 14.65 -13.27
CA CYS A 131 -3.95 14.56 -12.04
C CYS A 131 -2.63 13.78 -12.18
N ALA A 132 -2.27 13.35 -13.39
CA ALA A 132 -1.10 12.51 -13.66
C ALA A 132 0.22 13.09 -13.13
N GLU A 133 0.42 14.40 -13.23
CA GLU A 133 1.64 15.09 -12.76
C GLU A 133 1.73 15.21 -11.24
N ARG A 134 0.62 14.98 -10.52
CA ARG A 134 0.59 15.02 -9.05
C ARG A 134 1.00 13.70 -8.40
N PHE A 135 1.23 12.64 -9.19
CA PHE A 135 1.57 11.31 -8.64
C PHE A 135 2.97 11.28 -8.05
N LEU A 136 3.04 10.89 -6.80
CA LEU A 136 4.28 10.53 -6.11
C LEU A 136 4.41 9.01 -6.12
N THR A 137 5.34 8.49 -6.92
CA THR A 137 5.51 7.06 -7.17
C THR A 137 6.92 6.58 -6.78
N PRO A 138 7.27 6.58 -5.47
CA PRO A 138 8.53 5.99 -5.04
C PRO A 138 8.51 4.47 -5.25
N THR A 139 9.59 3.92 -5.82
CA THR A 139 9.76 2.46 -5.92
C THR A 139 10.49 1.96 -4.69
N VAL A 140 9.87 1.04 -3.94
CA VAL A 140 10.41 0.48 -2.71
C VAL A 140 10.37 -1.03 -2.68
N ARG A 141 11.41 -1.61 -2.07
CA ARG A 141 11.55 -3.04 -1.78
C ARG A 141 11.80 -3.19 -0.30
N PHE A 142 10.73 -3.43 0.47
CA PHE A 142 10.85 -3.56 1.93
C PHE A 142 11.68 -4.79 2.34
N ARG A 143 11.66 -5.85 1.53
CA ARG A 143 12.47 -7.05 1.75
C ARG A 143 13.98 -6.78 1.80
N ASP A 144 14.45 -5.75 1.09
CA ASP A 144 15.88 -5.42 1.02
C ASP A 144 16.37 -4.69 2.29
N GLY A 145 15.47 -4.46 3.25
CA GLY A 145 15.76 -3.86 4.54
C GLY A 145 15.75 -2.33 4.55
N GLN A 146 15.75 -1.77 5.75
CA GLN A 146 15.54 -0.35 5.99
C GLN A 146 16.56 0.57 5.29
N LYS A 147 17.82 0.12 5.18
CA LYS A 147 18.87 0.89 4.50
C LYS A 147 18.58 1.05 3.01
N ALA A 148 18.12 0.00 2.33
CA ALA A 148 17.74 0.05 0.93
C ALA A 148 16.52 0.94 0.70
N VAL A 149 15.53 0.83 1.58
CA VAL A 149 14.34 1.71 1.58
C VAL A 149 14.73 3.17 1.80
N PHE A 150 15.64 3.47 2.74
CA PHE A 150 16.14 4.83 2.95
C PHE A 150 16.80 5.40 1.70
N GLU A 151 17.68 4.66 1.04
CA GLU A 151 18.37 5.13 -0.16
C GLU A 151 17.41 5.34 -1.35
N ALA A 152 16.38 4.51 -1.48
CA ALA A 152 15.33 4.69 -2.47
C ALA A 152 14.51 5.96 -2.19
N LEU A 153 14.05 6.13 -0.97
CA LEU A 153 13.24 7.28 -0.57
C LEU A 153 14.06 8.59 -0.56
N LYS A 154 15.33 8.56 -0.19
CA LYS A 154 16.23 9.72 -0.22
C LYS A 154 16.35 10.29 -1.62
N ARG A 155 16.55 9.44 -2.62
CA ARG A 155 16.58 9.87 -4.03
C ARG A 155 15.25 10.46 -4.46
N PHE A 156 14.15 9.87 -4.01
CA PHE A 156 12.80 10.29 -4.36
C PHE A 156 12.41 11.62 -3.69
N PHE A 157 12.66 11.78 -2.38
CA PHE A 157 12.25 12.96 -1.62
C PHE A 157 13.19 14.17 -1.76
N LYS A 158 14.41 13.97 -2.30
CA LYS A 158 15.38 15.09 -2.52
C LYS A 158 14.79 16.23 -3.35
N PRO A 159 14.13 16.02 -4.50
CA PRO A 159 13.51 17.09 -5.29
C PRO A 159 12.36 17.80 -4.55
N LEU A 160 11.75 17.14 -3.58
CA LEU A 160 10.68 17.70 -2.76
C LEU A 160 11.19 18.55 -1.59
N GLY A 161 12.53 18.69 -1.46
CA GLY A 161 13.17 19.54 -0.44
C GLY A 161 13.36 18.87 0.92
N VAL A 162 13.13 17.55 1.03
CA VAL A 162 13.33 16.83 2.30
C VAL A 162 14.81 16.53 2.52
N ARG A 163 15.36 17.01 3.65
CA ARG A 163 16.75 16.76 4.03
C ARG A 163 16.96 15.31 4.45
N PRO A 164 18.13 14.71 4.16
CA PRO A 164 18.40 13.30 4.53
C PRO A 164 18.25 13.00 6.02
N ALA A 165 18.68 13.90 6.90
CA ALA A 165 18.53 13.72 8.35
C ALA A 165 17.04 13.70 8.78
N THR A 166 16.22 14.60 8.20
CA THR A 166 14.77 14.61 8.44
C THR A 166 14.12 13.33 7.94
N LEU A 167 14.52 12.86 6.74
CA LEU A 167 14.01 11.62 6.18
C LEU A 167 14.37 10.41 7.04
N GLN A 168 15.60 10.34 7.57
CA GLN A 168 16.01 9.23 8.43
C GLN A 168 15.16 9.18 9.70
N ALA A 169 15.01 10.30 10.40
CA ALA A 169 14.17 10.36 11.60
C ALA A 169 12.69 10.04 11.30
N ALA A 170 12.19 10.50 10.15
CA ALA A 170 10.84 10.19 9.70
C ALA A 170 10.66 8.70 9.38
N LEU A 171 11.66 8.07 8.80
CA LEU A 171 11.65 6.64 8.47
C LEU A 171 11.67 5.77 9.73
N ASP A 172 12.53 6.11 10.69
CA ASP A 172 12.60 5.40 11.98
C ASP A 172 11.24 5.44 12.70
N ALA A 173 10.62 6.62 12.77
CA ALA A 173 9.29 6.80 13.34
C ALA A 173 8.20 6.03 12.55
N ALA A 174 8.32 5.97 11.22
CA ALA A 174 7.37 5.25 10.36
C ALA A 174 7.43 3.73 10.59
N TYR A 175 8.64 3.17 10.73
CA TYR A 175 8.81 1.75 11.07
C TYR A 175 8.27 1.43 12.47
N GLU A 176 8.50 2.30 13.44
CA GLU A 176 7.94 2.16 14.78
C GLU A 176 6.41 2.16 14.75
N ALA A 177 5.80 3.13 14.06
CA ALA A 177 4.35 3.21 13.91
C ALA A 177 3.77 1.95 13.25
N GLN A 178 4.44 1.43 12.21
CA GLN A 178 4.03 0.21 11.52
C GLN A 178 4.14 -1.02 12.42
N THR A 179 5.21 -1.14 13.18
CA THR A 179 5.42 -2.25 14.14
C THR A 179 4.35 -2.24 15.22
N ASN A 180 4.07 -1.07 15.79
CA ASN A 180 3.02 -0.91 16.81
C ASN A 180 1.63 -1.27 16.25
N PHE A 181 1.34 -0.87 15.01
CA PHE A 181 0.09 -1.24 14.34
C PHE A 181 -0.01 -2.75 14.17
N GLN A 182 1.02 -3.41 13.64
CA GLN A 182 1.04 -4.87 13.43
C GLN A 182 0.88 -5.63 14.75
N ALA A 183 1.53 -5.19 15.82
CA ALA A 183 1.37 -5.79 17.14
C ALA A 183 -0.07 -5.70 17.68
N ASN A 184 -0.79 -4.62 17.34
CA ASN A 184 -2.17 -4.42 17.79
C ASN A 184 -3.20 -5.22 16.98
N ILE A 185 -2.90 -5.59 15.74
CA ILE A 185 -3.82 -6.35 14.88
C ILE A 185 -3.52 -7.86 14.84
N THR A 186 -2.28 -8.25 15.18
CA THR A 186 -1.89 -9.67 15.24
C THR A 186 -2.37 -10.26 16.56
N PRO A 187 -3.25 -11.29 16.54
CA PRO A 187 -3.64 -11.97 17.77
C PRO A 187 -2.40 -12.54 18.48
N PRO A 188 -2.35 -12.52 19.82
CA PRO A 188 -1.28 -13.20 20.54
C PRO A 188 -1.23 -14.68 20.13
N GLU A 189 -0.01 -15.22 19.95
CA GLU A 189 0.22 -16.60 19.48
C GLU A 189 -0.45 -17.69 20.35
N SER A 190 -0.94 -17.32 21.52
CA SER A 190 -1.69 -18.17 22.48
C SER A 190 -3.21 -18.19 22.25
N GLY A 191 -3.75 -17.61 21.19
CA GLY A 191 -5.17 -17.67 20.87
C GLY A 191 -5.62 -19.06 20.39
N PRO A 192 -6.95 -19.34 20.35
CA PRO A 192 -7.50 -20.66 19.95
C PRO A 192 -7.02 -21.18 18.59
N TRP A 193 -6.43 -20.31 17.76
CA TRP A 193 -5.83 -20.62 16.46
C TRP A 193 -4.29 -20.81 16.52
N GLY A 194 -3.65 -20.54 17.66
CA GLY A 194 -2.20 -20.67 17.88
C GLY A 194 -1.70 -22.09 18.13
N GLY A 195 -2.57 -23.10 18.15
CA GLY A 195 -2.28 -24.45 18.62
C GLY A 195 -2.14 -25.54 17.56
N SER A 196 -2.17 -25.26 16.28
CA SER A 196 -2.04 -26.31 15.25
C SER A 196 -0.87 -26.01 14.32
N ARG A 197 0.33 -26.36 14.76
CA ARG A 197 1.40 -26.72 13.80
C ARG A 197 0.91 -27.98 13.05
N ARG A 198 0.01 -27.82 12.11
CA ARG A 198 -0.12 -28.86 11.09
C ARG A 198 1.26 -28.93 10.43
N ARG A 199 1.97 -30.04 10.67
CA ARG A 199 3.15 -30.37 9.87
C ARG A 199 2.74 -30.18 8.43
N ALA A 200 3.38 -29.22 7.74
CA ALA A 200 3.22 -29.08 6.31
C ALA A 200 3.51 -30.45 5.71
N ARG A 201 2.53 -31.07 5.09
CA ARG A 201 2.76 -32.32 4.34
C ARG A 201 3.75 -31.97 3.24
N PRO A 202 4.84 -32.73 3.07
CA PRO A 202 5.80 -32.46 2.01
C PRO A 202 5.07 -32.46 0.66
N ALA A 203 5.48 -31.58 -0.25
CA ALA A 203 4.86 -31.40 -1.56
C ALA A 203 4.85 -32.67 -2.45
N SER A 204 5.57 -33.71 -2.06
CA SER A 204 5.61 -35.02 -2.71
C SER A 204 4.33 -35.85 -2.64
N SER A 205 3.28 -35.40 -1.93
CA SER A 205 2.01 -36.14 -1.83
C SER A 205 0.93 -35.67 -2.82
N TRP A 206 1.24 -34.75 -3.71
CA TRP A 206 0.34 -34.40 -4.81
C TRP A 206 0.72 -35.25 -6.04
N SER A 207 0.29 -36.54 -6.04
CA SER A 207 0.26 -37.30 -7.28
C SER A 207 -0.88 -36.76 -8.13
N ALA A 208 -0.57 -36.08 -9.21
CA ALA A 208 -1.55 -35.79 -10.26
C ALA A 208 -2.09 -37.14 -10.77
N GLY A 209 -3.35 -37.42 -10.52
CA GLY A 209 -4.03 -38.58 -11.13
C GLY A 209 -4.01 -38.39 -12.66
N PRO A 210 -4.01 -39.49 -13.44
CA PRO A 210 -3.96 -39.39 -14.89
C PRO A 210 -5.19 -38.63 -15.41
N ILE A 211 -4.95 -37.59 -16.19
CA ILE A 211 -5.98 -36.86 -16.95
C ILE A 211 -6.37 -37.82 -18.10
N THR A 212 -7.51 -38.49 -18.02
CA THR A 212 -8.08 -39.23 -19.16
C THR A 212 -8.67 -38.24 -20.15
N PRO A 213 -8.22 -38.22 -21.43
CA PRO A 213 -8.86 -37.38 -22.43
C PRO A 213 -10.26 -37.93 -22.74
N THR A 214 -11.28 -37.11 -22.52
CA THR A 214 -12.63 -37.37 -23.03
C THR A 214 -12.65 -37.09 -24.52
N THR A 215 -12.82 -38.15 -25.31
CA THR A 215 -13.09 -38.04 -26.76
C THR A 215 -14.50 -37.51 -26.95
N PRO A 216 -14.74 -36.48 -27.76
CA PRO A 216 -16.10 -36.09 -28.12
C PRO A 216 -16.68 -37.09 -29.13
N ALA A 217 -17.93 -37.45 -28.92
CA ALA A 217 -18.75 -38.23 -29.85
C ALA A 217 -19.27 -37.33 -30.98
#